data_cbbba6c2667a1ea626bf1324bc100f26
#
_entry.id   cbbba6c2667a1ea626bf1324bc100f26
#
_cell.length_a   1.000
_cell.length_b   1.000
_cell.length_c   1.000
_cell.angle_alpha   90.00
_cell.angle_beta   90.00
_cell.angle_gamma   90.00
#
_symmetry.space_group_name_H-M   'P 1'
#
loop_
_entity.id
_entity.type
_entity.pdbx_description
1 polymer ?
#
loop_
_entity_poly.entity_id
_entity_poly.type
_entity_poly.pdbx_seq_one_letter_code
_entity_poly.pdbx_strand_id
1 'polypeptide(L)'
;DPNYSVNGMGAYFYTLNRNKKSVAIDLKKDEGLKIFYKLVEKADVVLSNFSAGVTKKLKIDFDTLQKINPKIITCTVSGFGESGPNFQRPAFDQIAQALGGGMSITGLSAQEPMRAGIPIGDLGGGMFAVMGIQAALIDRASSGIGQNVDISMLDCQISMLNYMATMQTMSGIIPEPIGNSHFVHMPYN
;
A
#
# COMPACT_ATOMS: atom_id res chain seq x y z
N ASP A 1 -3.22 -1.26 -22.30
CA ASP A 1 -3.98 -0.37 -23.18
C ASP A 1 -3.20 -0.17 -24.49
N PRO A 2 -3.77 -0.52 -25.65
CA PRO A 2 -3.08 -0.43 -26.95
C PRO A 2 -2.66 1.00 -27.33
N ASN A 3 -3.36 2.01 -26.82
CA ASN A 3 -3.05 3.42 -27.11
C ASN A 3 -1.80 3.93 -26.34
N TYR A 4 -1.37 3.22 -25.30
CA TYR A 4 -0.26 3.60 -24.43
C TYR A 4 0.77 2.47 -24.34
N SER A 5 1.10 1.85 -25.47
CA SER A 5 2.09 0.77 -25.52
C SER A 5 3.20 1.07 -26.54
N VAL A 6 4.41 0.63 -26.21
CA VAL A 6 5.58 0.68 -27.10
C VAL A 6 6.16 -0.73 -27.17
N ASN A 7 6.37 -1.25 -28.38
CA ASN A 7 6.90 -2.60 -28.63
C ASN A 7 6.14 -3.70 -27.86
N GLY A 8 4.81 -3.59 -27.78
CA GLY A 8 3.96 -4.57 -27.11
C GLY A 8 3.92 -4.49 -25.59
N MET A 9 4.64 -3.58 -24.96
CA MET A 9 4.59 -3.32 -23.53
C MET A 9 3.90 -1.98 -23.22
N GLY A 10 2.99 -1.99 -22.26
CA GLY A 10 2.28 -0.79 -21.82
C GLY A 10 3.19 0.21 -21.09
N ALA A 11 2.93 1.51 -21.27
CA ALA A 11 3.67 2.59 -20.59
C ALA A 11 3.63 2.43 -19.06
N TYR A 12 2.52 1.94 -18.52
CA TYR A 12 2.36 1.62 -17.09
C TYR A 12 3.42 0.61 -16.61
N PHE A 13 3.69 -0.44 -17.40
CA PHE A 13 4.71 -1.43 -17.07
C PHE A 13 6.11 -0.83 -17.02
N TYR A 14 6.46 0.02 -18.00
CA TYR A 14 7.76 0.70 -18.01
C TYR A 14 7.98 1.59 -16.80
N THR A 15 6.96 2.35 -16.43
CA THR A 15 7.03 3.26 -15.29
C THR A 15 7.30 2.52 -13.98
N LEU A 16 6.63 1.39 -13.77
CA LEU A 16 6.65 0.69 -12.48
C LEU A 16 7.73 -0.39 -12.36
N ASN A 17 8.35 -0.82 -13.47
CA ASN A 17 9.27 -1.98 -13.44
C ASN A 17 10.71 -1.65 -13.78
N ARG A 18 11.11 -0.38 -13.70
CA ARG A 18 12.52 0.01 -13.91
C ARG A 18 13.44 -0.69 -12.89
N ASN A 19 14.58 -1.21 -13.38
CA ASN A 19 15.60 -1.92 -12.61
C ASN A 19 15.13 -3.24 -11.95
N LYS A 20 14.00 -3.79 -12.38
CA LYS A 20 13.52 -5.09 -11.89
C LYS A 20 14.00 -6.21 -12.80
N LYS A 21 14.35 -7.35 -12.22
CA LYS A 21 14.56 -8.63 -12.90
C LYS A 21 13.28 -9.44 -12.77
N SER A 22 12.86 -10.12 -13.85
CA SER A 22 11.67 -10.97 -13.85
C SER A 22 12.04 -12.42 -13.60
N VAL A 23 11.31 -13.06 -12.69
CA VAL A 23 11.40 -14.52 -12.43
C VAL A 23 9.99 -15.06 -12.38
N ALA A 24 9.70 -16.12 -13.13
CA ALA A 24 8.42 -16.81 -13.10
C ALA A 24 8.54 -18.08 -12.23
N ILE A 25 7.78 -18.13 -11.14
CA ILE A 25 7.78 -19.26 -10.19
C ILE A 25 6.33 -19.64 -9.87
N ASP A 26 6.00 -20.92 -9.98
CA ASP A 26 4.72 -21.45 -9.50
C ASP A 26 4.80 -21.77 -8.00
N LEU A 27 4.35 -20.83 -7.17
CA LEU A 27 4.36 -20.97 -5.70
C LEU A 27 3.36 -22.02 -5.17
N LYS A 28 2.52 -22.61 -6.02
CA LYS A 28 1.62 -23.71 -5.63
C LYS A 28 2.28 -25.09 -5.72
N LYS A 29 3.43 -25.16 -6.37
CA LYS A 29 4.24 -26.39 -6.51
C LYS A 29 5.39 -26.38 -5.52
N ASP A 30 5.69 -27.53 -4.92
CA ASP A 30 6.75 -27.66 -3.93
C ASP A 30 8.12 -27.29 -4.52
N GLU A 31 8.39 -27.61 -5.79
CA GLU A 31 9.64 -27.23 -6.46
C GLU A 31 9.76 -25.72 -6.61
N GLY A 32 8.66 -25.04 -6.99
CA GLY A 32 8.63 -23.59 -7.10
C GLY A 32 8.83 -22.92 -5.74
N LEU A 33 8.18 -23.44 -4.71
CA LEU A 33 8.33 -22.95 -3.34
C LEU A 33 9.75 -23.14 -2.81
N LYS A 34 10.42 -24.27 -3.09
CA LYS A 34 11.82 -24.48 -2.76
C LYS A 34 12.76 -23.46 -3.44
N ILE A 35 12.50 -23.12 -4.71
CA ILE A 35 13.26 -22.10 -5.42
C ILE A 35 13.03 -20.72 -4.76
N PHE A 36 11.79 -20.39 -4.43
CA PHE A 36 11.47 -19.15 -3.75
C PHE A 36 12.18 -19.04 -2.39
N TYR A 37 12.21 -20.10 -1.59
CA TYR A 37 12.92 -20.11 -0.30
C TYR A 37 14.44 -19.88 -0.44
N LYS A 38 15.07 -20.41 -1.50
CA LYS A 38 16.48 -20.11 -1.79
C LYS A 38 16.72 -18.64 -2.14
N LEU A 39 15.74 -17.97 -2.72
CA LEU A 39 15.81 -16.50 -2.94
C LEU A 39 15.65 -15.76 -1.61
N VAL A 40 14.74 -16.21 -0.74
CA VAL A 40 14.51 -15.64 0.60
C VAL A 40 15.75 -15.70 1.49
N GLU A 41 16.54 -16.77 1.41
CA GLU A 41 17.83 -16.90 2.15
C GLU A 41 18.78 -15.72 1.91
N LYS A 42 18.68 -15.05 0.73
CA LYS A 42 19.55 -13.96 0.30
C LYS A 42 18.83 -12.61 0.19
N ALA A 43 17.52 -12.60 0.38
CA ALA A 43 16.72 -11.40 0.28
C ALA A 43 16.74 -10.61 1.59
N ASP A 44 16.66 -9.30 1.47
CA ASP A 44 16.41 -8.41 2.60
C ASP A 44 14.92 -8.22 2.86
N VAL A 45 14.13 -8.16 1.80
CA VAL A 45 12.70 -7.83 1.86
C VAL A 45 11.91 -8.72 0.91
N VAL A 46 10.75 -9.19 1.36
CA VAL A 46 9.71 -9.79 0.51
C VAL A 46 8.50 -8.89 0.55
N LEU A 47 8.19 -8.27 -0.57
CA LEU A 47 7.02 -7.39 -0.73
C LEU A 47 5.92 -8.12 -1.51
N SER A 48 4.69 -8.02 -1.05
CA SER A 48 3.51 -8.55 -1.73
C SER A 48 2.33 -7.59 -1.70
N ASN A 49 1.47 -7.70 -2.71
CA ASN A 49 0.17 -7.03 -2.75
C ASN A 49 -0.94 -8.07 -2.96
N PHE A 50 -0.82 -9.22 -2.30
CA PHE A 50 -1.87 -10.24 -2.31
C PHE A 50 -3.00 -9.85 -1.36
N SER A 51 -4.21 -10.35 -1.65
CA SER A 51 -5.31 -10.26 -0.70
C SER A 51 -4.97 -10.96 0.61
N ALA A 52 -5.57 -10.51 1.71
CA ALA A 52 -5.33 -11.05 3.04
C ALA A 52 -5.45 -12.58 3.09
N GLY A 53 -4.51 -13.22 3.79
CA GLY A 53 -4.45 -14.67 3.94
C GLY A 53 -3.85 -15.45 2.77
N VAL A 54 -3.62 -14.83 1.61
CA VAL A 54 -2.99 -15.51 0.46
C VAL A 54 -1.53 -15.83 0.73
N THR A 55 -0.79 -14.94 1.37
CA THR A 55 0.60 -15.17 1.78
C THR A 55 0.74 -16.39 2.66
N LYS A 56 -0.14 -16.54 3.64
CA LYS A 56 -0.18 -17.71 4.55
C LYS A 56 -0.55 -18.99 3.78
N LYS A 57 -1.56 -18.92 2.89
CA LYS A 57 -1.96 -20.07 2.05
C LYS A 57 -0.83 -20.54 1.13
N LEU A 58 -0.03 -19.62 0.63
CA LEU A 58 1.14 -19.90 -0.23
C LEU A 58 2.41 -20.23 0.57
N LYS A 59 2.37 -20.18 1.91
CA LYS A 59 3.52 -20.39 2.80
C LYS A 59 4.67 -19.39 2.54
N ILE A 60 4.31 -18.15 2.26
CA ILE A 60 5.24 -17.04 2.05
C ILE A 60 4.97 -15.87 3.02
N ASP A 61 4.25 -16.14 4.10
CA ASP A 61 4.01 -15.24 5.23
C ASP A 61 5.25 -15.09 6.11
N PHE A 62 5.26 -14.05 6.95
CA PHE A 62 6.39 -13.75 7.83
C PHE A 62 6.76 -14.92 8.73
N ASP A 63 5.79 -15.58 9.39
CA ASP A 63 6.03 -16.69 10.32
C ASP A 63 6.72 -17.87 9.65
N THR A 64 6.47 -18.06 8.36
CA THR A 64 7.12 -19.09 7.54
C THR A 64 8.53 -18.64 7.12
N LEU A 65 8.66 -17.41 6.61
CA LEU A 65 9.91 -16.93 6.01
C LEU A 65 10.98 -16.60 7.05
N GLN A 66 10.61 -16.14 8.25
CA GLN A 66 11.57 -15.88 9.32
C GLN A 66 12.30 -17.14 9.81
N LYS A 67 11.72 -18.34 9.63
CA LYS A 67 12.38 -19.62 9.96
C LYS A 67 13.50 -19.96 8.97
N ILE A 68 13.43 -19.41 7.75
CA ILE A 68 14.42 -19.59 6.68
C ILE A 68 15.48 -18.51 6.78
N ASN A 69 15.06 -17.27 6.96
CA ASN A 69 15.92 -16.10 7.13
C ASN A 69 15.41 -15.24 8.30
N PRO A 70 16.00 -15.37 9.50
CA PRO A 70 15.56 -14.59 10.67
C PRO A 70 15.66 -13.07 10.51
N LYS A 71 16.40 -12.60 9.48
CA LYS A 71 16.58 -11.19 9.16
C LYS A 71 15.59 -10.68 8.09
N ILE A 72 14.74 -11.55 7.57
CA ILE A 72 13.81 -11.18 6.50
C ILE A 72 12.81 -10.13 6.98
N ILE A 73 12.55 -9.13 6.18
CA ILE A 73 11.45 -8.20 6.35
C ILE A 73 10.39 -8.59 5.34
N THR A 74 9.17 -8.85 5.79
CA THR A 74 8.02 -8.99 4.89
C THR A 74 7.22 -7.70 4.89
N CYS A 75 6.67 -7.33 3.74
CA CYS A 75 5.76 -6.21 3.63
C CYS A 75 4.56 -6.61 2.79
N THR A 76 3.37 -6.48 3.35
CA THR A 76 2.11 -6.71 2.63
C THR A 76 1.37 -5.39 2.50
N VAL A 77 1.02 -5.01 1.26
CA VAL A 77 0.16 -3.86 0.98
C VAL A 77 -1.21 -4.39 0.56
N SER A 78 -2.23 -4.09 1.34
CA SER A 78 -3.60 -4.52 1.04
C SER A 78 -4.61 -3.39 1.26
N GLY A 79 -5.87 -3.61 0.89
CA GLY A 79 -6.89 -2.57 1.03
C GLY A 79 -7.15 -2.16 2.49
N PHE A 80 -7.18 -3.15 3.39
CA PHE A 80 -7.61 -2.97 4.79
C PHE A 80 -6.62 -3.55 5.82
N GLY A 81 -5.40 -3.90 5.42
CA GLY A 81 -4.43 -4.58 6.29
C GLY A 81 -4.68 -6.07 6.44
N GLU A 82 -3.85 -6.73 7.23
CA GLU A 82 -3.94 -8.18 7.51
C GLU A 82 -4.80 -8.50 8.74
N SER A 83 -5.36 -7.47 9.41
CA SER A 83 -6.19 -7.60 10.62
C SER A 83 -7.39 -6.66 10.59
N GLY A 84 -8.28 -6.77 11.59
CA GLY A 84 -9.45 -5.91 11.71
C GLY A 84 -10.70 -6.45 10.99
N PRO A 85 -11.86 -5.75 11.10
CA PRO A 85 -13.16 -6.29 10.66
C PRO A 85 -13.30 -6.41 9.13
N ASN A 86 -12.53 -5.65 8.36
CA ASN A 86 -12.62 -5.60 6.90
C ASN A 86 -11.42 -6.26 6.19
N PHE A 87 -10.52 -6.92 6.88
CA PHE A 87 -9.26 -7.43 6.33
C PHE A 87 -9.43 -8.34 5.10
N GLN A 88 -10.55 -9.08 5.02
CA GLN A 88 -10.84 -9.98 3.90
C GLN A 88 -11.48 -9.27 2.68
N ARG A 89 -11.87 -8.00 2.81
CA ARG A 89 -12.50 -7.28 1.70
C ARG A 89 -11.45 -6.88 0.68
N PRO A 90 -11.69 -7.11 -0.62
CA PRO A 90 -10.84 -6.53 -1.65
C PRO A 90 -11.05 -5.02 -1.71
N ALA A 91 -10.00 -4.28 -1.99
CA ALA A 91 -10.07 -2.87 -2.30
C ALA A 91 -9.08 -2.52 -3.42
N PHE A 92 -9.47 -1.54 -4.20
CA PHE A 92 -8.63 -0.83 -5.15
C PHE A 92 -8.51 0.63 -4.72
N ASP A 93 -7.66 1.39 -5.38
CA ASP A 93 -7.41 2.81 -5.14
C ASP A 93 -8.67 3.63 -4.78
N GLN A 94 -9.71 3.57 -5.64
CA GLN A 94 -10.92 4.35 -5.43
C GLN A 94 -11.69 3.96 -4.16
N ILE A 95 -11.66 2.69 -3.77
CA ILE A 95 -12.30 2.23 -2.53
C ILE A 95 -11.57 2.81 -1.31
N ALA A 96 -10.22 2.82 -1.33
CA ALA A 96 -9.43 3.44 -0.29
C ALA A 96 -9.68 4.94 -0.20
N GLN A 97 -9.73 5.66 -1.33
CA GLN A 97 -10.05 7.09 -1.38
C GLN A 97 -11.45 7.41 -0.85
N ALA A 98 -12.45 6.58 -1.22
CA ALA A 98 -13.83 6.79 -0.78
C ALA A 98 -14.00 6.54 0.72
N LEU A 99 -13.58 5.36 1.19
CA LEU A 99 -13.76 4.95 2.60
C LEU A 99 -12.80 5.71 3.53
N GLY A 100 -11.63 6.09 3.05
CA GLY A 100 -10.66 6.88 3.79
C GLY A 100 -10.96 8.38 3.87
N GLY A 101 -12.09 8.84 3.30
CA GLY A 101 -12.54 10.23 3.39
C GLY A 101 -11.91 11.18 2.34
N GLY A 102 -10.93 10.74 1.55
CA GLY A 102 -10.29 11.59 0.55
C GLY A 102 -11.25 12.14 -0.49
N MET A 103 -12.21 11.32 -0.93
CA MET A 103 -13.22 11.76 -1.91
C MET A 103 -14.23 12.72 -1.33
N SER A 104 -14.57 12.63 -0.04
CA SER A 104 -15.56 13.50 0.60
C SER A 104 -15.09 14.95 0.76
N ILE A 105 -13.78 15.19 0.69
CA ILE A 105 -13.17 16.52 0.78
C ILE A 105 -12.62 17.03 -0.55
N THR A 106 -12.76 16.24 -1.63
CA THR A 106 -12.24 16.57 -2.95
C THR A 106 -13.40 16.79 -3.92
N GLY A 107 -13.43 17.95 -4.58
CA GLY A 107 -14.48 18.33 -5.53
C GLY A 107 -14.90 19.79 -5.38
N LEU A 108 -15.97 20.16 -6.07
CA LEU A 108 -16.53 21.51 -6.06
C LEU A 108 -17.62 21.68 -5.00
N SER A 109 -18.29 20.60 -4.62
CA SER A 109 -19.38 20.60 -3.63
C SER A 109 -19.54 19.22 -2.99
N ALA A 110 -20.25 19.16 -1.87
CA ALA A 110 -20.59 17.91 -1.18
C ALA A 110 -21.46 16.95 -2.00
N GLN A 111 -22.18 17.47 -3.00
CA GLN A 111 -23.06 16.70 -3.89
C GLN A 111 -22.27 16.01 -5.01
N GLU A 112 -21.06 16.46 -5.28
CA GLU A 112 -20.20 15.96 -6.36
C GLU A 112 -18.81 15.58 -5.84
N PRO A 113 -18.71 14.54 -4.96
CA PRO A 113 -17.42 14.08 -4.47
C PRO A 113 -16.59 13.48 -5.60
N MET A 114 -15.30 13.79 -5.63
CA MET A 114 -14.39 13.39 -6.69
C MET A 114 -13.19 12.66 -6.12
N ARG A 115 -12.68 11.69 -6.89
CA ARG A 115 -11.38 11.11 -6.59
C ARG A 115 -10.25 12.07 -6.94
N ALA A 116 -9.09 11.92 -6.34
CA ALA A 116 -7.88 12.57 -6.83
C ALA A 116 -7.57 12.10 -8.27
N GLY A 117 -7.00 12.97 -9.09
CA GLY A 117 -6.64 12.64 -10.48
C GLY A 117 -5.60 11.54 -10.60
N ILE A 118 -4.69 11.44 -9.62
CA ILE A 118 -3.72 10.35 -9.48
C ILE A 118 -4.27 9.26 -8.54
N PRO A 119 -3.78 8.01 -8.63
CA PRO A 119 -4.19 6.92 -7.73
C PRO A 119 -3.55 7.11 -6.36
N ILE A 120 -4.03 8.07 -5.57
CA ILE A 120 -3.40 8.48 -4.30
C ILE A 120 -3.50 7.41 -3.22
N GLY A 121 -4.52 6.53 -3.26
CA GLY A 121 -4.63 5.40 -2.36
C GLY A 121 -3.51 4.38 -2.58
N ASP A 122 -3.28 3.99 -3.85
CA ASP A 122 -2.20 3.09 -4.25
C ASP A 122 -0.82 3.71 -3.97
N LEU A 123 -0.63 4.96 -4.38
CA LEU A 123 0.64 5.68 -4.19
C LEU A 123 0.95 5.87 -2.70
N GLY A 124 -0.06 6.23 -1.90
CA GLY A 124 0.06 6.32 -0.45
C GLY A 124 0.48 4.99 0.16
N GLY A 125 -0.21 3.91 -0.18
CA GLY A 125 0.17 2.56 0.25
C GLY A 125 1.62 2.22 -0.08
N GLY A 126 2.07 2.52 -1.30
CA GLY A 126 3.45 2.32 -1.74
C GLY A 126 4.47 3.17 -0.94
N MET A 127 4.18 4.44 -0.72
CA MET A 127 5.06 5.34 0.05
C MET A 127 5.16 4.91 1.52
N PHE A 128 4.04 4.59 2.17
CA PHE A 128 4.04 4.07 3.53
C PHE A 128 4.75 2.72 3.64
N ALA A 129 4.63 1.86 2.62
CA ALA A 129 5.39 0.60 2.56
C ALA A 129 6.89 0.85 2.56
N VAL A 130 7.38 1.80 1.75
CA VAL A 130 8.80 2.18 1.73
C VAL A 130 9.24 2.71 3.10
N MET A 131 8.47 3.60 3.73
CA MET A 131 8.79 4.11 5.08
C MET A 131 8.83 2.99 6.13
N GLY A 132 7.85 2.09 6.12
CA GLY A 132 7.81 0.95 7.04
C GLY A 132 8.97 -0.01 6.84
N ILE A 133 9.30 -0.34 5.59
CA ILE A 133 10.47 -1.17 5.25
C ILE A 133 11.78 -0.50 5.70
N GLN A 134 11.94 0.80 5.47
CA GLN A 134 13.12 1.55 5.91
C GLN A 134 13.25 1.56 7.44
N ALA A 135 12.16 1.78 8.16
CA ALA A 135 12.16 1.70 9.63
C ALA A 135 12.57 0.30 10.11
N ALA A 136 12.01 -0.75 9.52
CA ALA A 136 12.36 -2.14 9.83
C ALA A 136 13.84 -2.47 9.50
N LEU A 137 14.39 -1.91 8.41
CA LEU A 137 15.81 -2.08 8.06
C LEU A 137 16.74 -1.39 9.06
N ILE A 138 16.35 -0.18 9.52
CA ILE A 138 17.10 0.57 10.55
C ILE A 138 17.11 -0.20 11.87
N ASP A 139 15.94 -0.66 12.32
CA ASP A 139 15.85 -1.47 13.54
C ASP A 139 16.64 -2.77 13.42
N ARG A 140 16.53 -3.46 12.29
CA ARG A 140 17.28 -4.70 12.01
C ARG A 140 18.81 -4.52 12.12
N ALA A 141 19.33 -3.33 11.82
CA ALA A 141 20.75 -3.05 11.92
C ALA A 141 21.27 -3.17 13.38
N SER A 142 20.40 -2.90 14.36
CA SER A 142 20.72 -3.04 15.79
C SER A 142 20.20 -4.34 16.41
N SER A 143 18.97 -4.73 16.10
CA SER A 143 18.32 -5.92 16.66
C SER A 143 18.83 -7.23 16.04
N GLY A 144 19.26 -7.19 14.78
CA GLY A 144 19.62 -8.38 14.00
C GLY A 144 18.42 -9.20 13.52
N ILE A 145 17.19 -8.75 13.77
CA ILE A 145 15.93 -9.50 13.52
C ILE A 145 15.08 -8.76 12.48
N GLY A 146 14.47 -9.52 11.57
CA GLY A 146 13.50 -8.98 10.61
C GLY A 146 12.12 -8.78 11.23
N GLN A 147 11.24 -8.09 10.49
CA GLN A 147 9.89 -7.75 10.95
C GLN A 147 8.85 -7.91 9.85
N ASN A 148 7.58 -8.05 10.23
CA ASN A 148 6.46 -7.93 9.32
C ASN A 148 5.96 -6.47 9.29
N VAL A 149 5.81 -5.93 8.10
CA VAL A 149 5.24 -4.60 7.83
C VAL A 149 3.88 -4.80 7.15
N ASP A 150 2.81 -4.44 7.84
CA ASP A 150 1.45 -4.51 7.32
C ASP A 150 0.97 -3.11 6.92
N ILE A 151 0.61 -2.95 5.67
CA ILE A 151 0.17 -1.68 5.09
C ILE A 151 -1.28 -1.79 4.62
N SER A 152 -2.15 -1.06 5.31
CA SER A 152 -3.54 -0.84 4.92
C SER A 152 -3.63 0.43 4.07
N MET A 153 -4.10 0.31 2.82
CA MET A 153 -4.34 1.50 1.98
C MET A 153 -5.37 2.44 2.61
N LEU A 154 -6.37 1.90 3.32
CA LEU A 154 -7.35 2.69 4.06
C LEU A 154 -6.69 3.54 5.14
N ASP A 155 -5.84 2.91 5.98
CA ASP A 155 -5.17 3.62 7.08
C ASP A 155 -4.18 4.67 6.55
N CYS A 156 -3.49 4.36 5.45
CA CYS A 156 -2.65 5.32 4.74
C CYS A 156 -3.47 6.54 4.27
N GLN A 157 -4.64 6.30 3.70
CA GLN A 157 -5.53 7.36 3.23
C GLN A 157 -6.03 8.23 4.39
N ILE A 158 -6.45 7.61 5.50
CA ILE A 158 -6.86 8.31 6.72
C ILE A 158 -5.70 9.14 7.29
N SER A 159 -4.50 8.57 7.33
CA SER A 159 -3.30 9.28 7.78
C SER A 159 -2.99 10.51 6.92
N MET A 160 -3.21 10.43 5.60
CA MET A 160 -3.00 11.54 4.67
C MET A 160 -4.06 12.64 4.80
N LEU A 161 -5.21 12.41 5.43
CA LEU A 161 -6.16 13.49 5.75
C LEU A 161 -5.55 14.52 6.71
N ASN A 162 -4.57 14.10 7.51
CA ASN A 162 -3.82 14.98 8.38
C ASN A 162 -4.76 15.84 9.28
N TYR A 163 -4.60 17.17 9.27
CA TYR A 163 -5.40 18.08 10.08
C TYR A 163 -6.89 18.07 9.77
N MET A 164 -7.30 17.62 8.57
CA MET A 164 -8.71 17.49 8.20
C MET A 164 -9.43 16.48 9.12
N ALA A 165 -8.81 15.33 9.37
CA ALA A 165 -9.33 14.34 10.32
C ALA A 165 -9.36 14.90 11.75
N THR A 166 -8.32 15.64 12.14
CA THR A 166 -8.24 16.26 13.47
C THR A 166 -9.33 17.33 13.64
N MET A 167 -9.55 18.17 12.65
CA MET A 167 -10.64 19.17 12.68
C MET A 167 -11.99 18.51 12.89
N GLN A 168 -12.29 17.45 12.15
CA GLN A 168 -13.55 16.71 12.29
C GLN A 168 -13.68 16.09 13.69
N THR A 169 -12.66 15.41 14.20
CA THR A 169 -12.72 14.75 15.51
C THR A 169 -12.83 15.73 16.67
N MET A 170 -12.26 16.92 16.54
CA MET A 170 -12.32 17.96 17.59
C MET A 170 -13.60 18.79 17.57
N SER A 171 -14.12 19.13 16.39
CA SER A 171 -15.26 20.04 16.23
C SER A 171 -16.59 19.31 15.97
N GLY A 172 -16.54 18.05 15.55
CA GLY A 172 -17.72 17.33 15.03
C GLY A 172 -18.17 17.79 13.63
N ILE A 173 -17.51 18.80 13.05
CA ILE A 173 -17.85 19.33 11.72
C ILE A 173 -17.22 18.44 10.66
N ILE A 174 -18.03 17.92 9.75
CA ILE A 174 -17.57 17.16 8.59
C ILE A 174 -17.06 18.14 7.53
N PRO A 175 -15.77 18.10 7.17
CA PRO A 175 -15.25 18.96 6.10
C PRO A 175 -15.92 18.62 4.76
N GLU A 176 -16.24 19.65 4.00
CA GLU A 176 -16.82 19.52 2.65
C GLU A 176 -15.81 19.94 1.58
N PRO A 177 -16.00 19.50 0.32
CA PRO A 177 -15.19 19.99 -0.79
C PRO A 177 -15.36 21.49 -0.97
N ILE A 178 -14.24 22.20 -1.13
CA ILE A 178 -14.20 23.67 -1.30
C ILE A 178 -13.47 24.10 -2.57
N GLY A 179 -13.34 23.19 -3.53
CA GLY A 179 -12.62 23.46 -4.77
C GLY A 179 -11.15 23.80 -4.51
N ASN A 180 -10.71 24.94 -5.01
CA ASN A 180 -9.33 25.43 -4.84
C ASN A 180 -9.16 26.37 -3.64
N SER A 181 -10.19 26.59 -2.83
CA SER A 181 -10.12 27.44 -1.65
C SER A 181 -9.44 26.73 -0.48
N HIS A 182 -9.17 27.49 0.59
CA HIS A 182 -8.63 26.94 1.84
C HIS A 182 -9.59 27.16 3.01
N PHE A 183 -9.62 26.22 3.96
CA PHE A 183 -10.58 26.28 5.10
C PHE A 183 -10.33 27.45 6.06
N VAL A 184 -9.10 27.91 6.17
CA VAL A 184 -8.67 28.90 7.19
C VAL A 184 -7.98 30.10 6.57
N HIS A 185 -7.18 29.91 5.54
CA HIS A 185 -6.34 30.97 4.97
C HIS A 185 -7.04 31.71 3.83
N MET A 186 -7.11 33.02 3.95
CA MET A 186 -7.67 33.89 2.91
C MET A 186 -6.79 35.13 2.76
N PRO A 187 -6.43 35.55 1.54
CA PRO A 187 -6.63 34.86 0.27
C PRO A 187 -5.67 33.68 0.11
N TYR A 188 -6.12 32.58 -0.52
CA TYR A 188 -5.30 31.38 -0.74
C TYR A 188 -5.25 30.96 -2.21
N ASN A 189 -6.10 31.48 -3.05
CA ASN A 189 -6.26 31.18 -4.48
C ASN A 189 -6.03 32.43 -5.34
#